data_cfee3036f23a669f71a17c649957b30e
#
_entry.id   cfee3036f23a669f71a17c649957b30e
#
_cell.length_a   1.000
_cell.length_b   1.000
_cell.length_c   1.000
_cell.angle_alpha   90.00
_cell.angle_beta   90.00
_cell.angle_gamma   90.00
#
_symmetry.space_group_name_H-M   'P 1'
#
loop_
_entity.id
_entity.type
_entity.pdbx_description
1 polymer ?
#
loop_
_entity_poly.entity_id
_entity_poly.type
_entity_poly.pdbx_seq_one_letter_code
_entity_poly.pdbx_strand_id
1 'polypeptide(L)'
;MNVKFSTKFVAASAAAVMALSLAGCSGGSMDDSSSSSAKASGDSITIGTVTTNSGTAAAYGEAEVKGFELAVSEINAKGGINGKKVKLESMDDKGDATEASNAYNKLAGDNNVLAVAGPTISATTAAVAPLADQSKLVTIAPAATSDSIETGNYLFRTCFKDSYQGEVAARFAAENLKVKKVAVLYGTGDPYSSGVGEAFAKAAEKLGLEVVDKESSSSADDTEY
;
A
#
# COMPACT_ATOMS: atom_id res chain seq x y z
N MET A 1 83.21 5.46 6.03
CA MET A 1 82.30 6.60 6.17
C MET A 1 80.98 6.04 6.72
N ASN A 2 80.84 6.10 8.08
CA ASN A 2 79.75 5.46 8.78
C ASN A 2 78.66 6.52 9.03
N VAL A 3 77.48 6.31 8.41
CA VAL A 3 76.29 7.13 8.68
C VAL A 3 75.48 6.44 9.78
N LYS A 4 75.47 7.01 10.96
CA LYS A 4 74.59 6.61 12.08
C LYS A 4 73.21 7.21 11.82
N PHE A 5 72.23 6.38 11.48
CA PHE A 5 70.83 6.76 11.49
C PHE A 5 70.29 6.79 12.90
N SER A 6 69.82 7.93 13.33
CA SER A 6 69.34 8.21 14.66
C SER A 6 67.93 7.59 14.87
N THR A 7 67.82 6.65 15.77
CA THR A 7 66.61 5.89 16.19
C THR A 7 65.61 6.73 17.00
N LYS A 8 65.65 8.06 16.93
CA LYS A 8 64.79 8.93 17.77
C LYS A 8 63.51 9.46 17.11
N PHE A 9 63.26 9.14 15.87
CA PHE A 9 62.08 9.67 15.14
C PHE A 9 60.93 8.65 15.00
N VAL A 10 61.11 7.41 15.41
CA VAL A 10 60.04 6.36 15.25
C VAL A 10 59.15 6.23 16.48
N ALA A 11 59.54 6.79 17.64
CA ALA A 11 58.78 6.69 18.89
C ALA A 11 57.63 7.76 19.05
N ALA A 12 57.62 8.80 18.24
CA ALA A 12 56.65 9.90 18.38
C ALA A 12 55.34 9.71 17.54
N SER A 13 55.37 8.83 16.52
CA SER A 13 54.23 8.61 15.66
C SER A 13 53.28 7.48 16.13
N ALA A 14 53.74 6.63 17.04
CA ALA A 14 52.91 5.52 17.58
C ALA A 14 52.00 5.95 18.73
N ALA A 15 52.30 7.07 19.42
CA ALA A 15 51.48 7.57 20.53
C ALA A 15 50.27 8.42 20.12
N ALA A 16 50.21 8.93 18.88
CA ALA A 16 49.13 9.77 18.40
C ALA A 16 47.92 8.98 17.87
N VAL A 17 48.09 7.69 17.55
CA VAL A 17 47.01 6.84 17.01
C VAL A 17 46.20 6.15 18.10
N MET A 18 46.72 6.01 19.31
CA MET A 18 45.99 5.38 20.44
C MET A 18 45.15 6.35 21.28
N ALA A 19 45.21 7.66 21.03
CA ALA A 19 44.43 8.65 21.79
C ALA A 19 43.03 8.95 21.21
N LEU A 20 42.68 8.44 20.03
CA LEU A 20 41.36 8.67 19.40
C LEU A 20 40.35 7.52 19.58
N SER A 21 40.70 6.42 20.28
CA SER A 21 39.80 5.27 20.44
C SER A 21 39.10 5.17 21.81
N LEU A 22 39.23 6.18 22.69
CA LEU A 22 38.63 6.14 24.05
C LEU A 22 37.60 7.25 24.35
N ALA A 23 37.09 7.96 23.33
CA ALA A 23 36.07 9.00 23.51
C ALA A 23 34.68 8.53 23.07
N GLY A 24 34.32 7.29 23.30
CA GLY A 24 33.05 6.71 22.84
C GLY A 24 32.30 5.88 23.87
N CYS A 25 32.36 6.20 25.17
CA CYS A 25 31.50 5.58 26.16
C CYS A 25 31.28 6.53 27.33
N SER A 26 30.27 7.37 27.28
CA SER A 26 29.65 7.92 28.50
C SER A 26 28.27 8.49 28.17
N GLY A 27 27.26 7.98 28.83
CA GLY A 27 26.00 8.67 29.05
C GLY A 27 24.82 8.13 28.22
N GLY A 28 24.18 7.09 28.72
CA GLY A 28 22.89 6.65 28.29
C GLY A 28 21.84 7.67 28.64
N SER A 29 20.87 7.82 27.77
CA SER A 29 19.48 8.07 28.09
C SER A 29 18.66 7.32 27.04
N MET A 30 17.85 6.42 27.52
CA MET A 30 16.83 5.74 26.71
C MET A 30 15.82 6.81 26.30
N ASP A 31 15.78 7.13 25.02
CA ASP A 31 14.59 7.61 24.36
C ASP A 31 14.37 6.68 23.18
N ASP A 32 13.40 5.82 23.40
CA ASP A 32 12.89 4.84 22.47
C ASP A 32 12.03 5.57 21.42
N SER A 33 12.64 5.94 20.34
CA SER A 33 12.00 6.42 19.13
C SER A 33 12.85 6.05 17.93
N SER A 34 13.10 4.76 17.75
CA SER A 34 13.63 4.24 16.49
C SER A 34 12.54 4.26 15.43
N SER A 35 12.28 5.43 14.87
CA SER A 35 11.72 5.51 13.52
C SER A 35 12.76 4.91 12.58
N SER A 36 12.56 3.66 12.19
CA SER A 36 13.31 3.03 11.11
C SER A 36 12.92 3.74 9.79
N SER A 37 13.53 4.89 9.53
CA SER A 37 13.50 5.48 8.20
C SER A 37 14.30 4.54 7.29
N ALA A 38 13.61 3.83 6.41
CA ALA A 38 14.23 3.07 5.34
C ALA A 38 15.18 4.00 4.56
N LYS A 39 16.48 3.79 4.69
CA LYS A 39 17.49 4.54 3.92
C LYS A 39 17.56 3.95 2.53
N ALA A 40 16.92 4.58 1.56
CA ALA A 40 17.25 4.34 0.16
C ALA A 40 18.73 4.66 -0.06
N SER A 41 19.56 3.64 -0.17
CA SER A 41 21.00 3.78 -0.42
C SER A 41 21.27 3.76 -1.92
N GLY A 42 20.91 4.83 -2.65
CA GLY A 42 21.12 4.92 -4.09
C GLY A 42 20.70 6.27 -4.66
N ASP A 43 21.01 6.49 -5.93
CA ASP A 43 20.63 7.69 -6.68
C ASP A 43 19.15 7.71 -7.10
N SER A 44 18.36 6.73 -6.70
CA SER A 44 16.94 6.61 -7.02
C SER A 44 16.11 6.15 -5.83
N ILE A 45 14.82 6.52 -5.83
CA ILE A 45 13.78 6.08 -4.92
C ILE A 45 12.94 5.05 -5.67
N THR A 46 12.76 3.86 -5.12
CA THR A 46 11.91 2.83 -5.71
C THR A 46 10.54 2.81 -5.01
N ILE A 47 9.49 2.89 -5.80
CA ILE A 47 8.11 2.66 -5.38
C ILE A 47 7.68 1.32 -5.99
N GLY A 48 7.29 0.38 -5.16
CA GLY A 48 6.67 -0.87 -5.61
C GLY A 48 5.26 -0.62 -6.12
N THR A 49 4.80 -1.38 -7.08
CA THR A 49 3.37 -1.42 -7.44
C THR A 49 2.87 -2.86 -7.45
N VAL A 50 1.72 -3.08 -6.85
CA VAL A 50 0.98 -4.34 -6.95
C VAL A 50 -0.36 -3.99 -7.59
N THR A 51 -0.57 -4.42 -8.83
CA THR A 51 -1.75 -4.04 -9.62
C THR A 51 -2.33 -5.24 -10.34
N THR A 52 -3.65 -5.23 -10.53
CA THR A 52 -4.35 -6.28 -11.27
C THR A 52 -4.31 -5.97 -12.77
N ASN A 53 -3.23 -6.39 -13.46
CA ASN A 53 -3.03 -6.09 -14.88
C ASN A 53 -3.54 -7.21 -15.80
N SER A 54 -4.03 -8.31 -15.23
CA SER A 54 -4.65 -9.42 -15.94
C SER A 54 -5.93 -9.88 -15.24
N GLY A 55 -6.76 -10.68 -15.91
CA GLY A 55 -8.05 -11.12 -15.37
C GLY A 55 -9.17 -10.11 -15.53
N THR A 56 -10.25 -10.27 -14.76
CA THR A 56 -11.51 -9.51 -14.92
C THR A 56 -11.40 -8.03 -14.57
N ALA A 57 -10.45 -7.66 -13.72
CA ALA A 57 -10.20 -6.28 -13.30
C ALA A 57 -9.01 -5.60 -14.03
N ALA A 58 -8.49 -6.21 -15.10
CA ALA A 58 -7.30 -5.71 -15.80
C ALA A 58 -7.40 -4.26 -16.25
N ALA A 59 -8.58 -3.81 -16.69
CA ALA A 59 -8.79 -2.43 -17.11
C ALA A 59 -8.52 -1.39 -16.01
N TYR A 60 -8.77 -1.76 -14.74
CA TYR A 60 -8.43 -0.91 -13.59
C TYR A 60 -6.91 -0.86 -13.37
N GLY A 61 -6.26 -2.02 -13.29
CA GLY A 61 -4.81 -2.10 -13.06
C GLY A 61 -4.01 -1.41 -14.17
N GLU A 62 -4.38 -1.59 -15.43
CA GLU A 62 -3.75 -0.90 -16.55
C GLU A 62 -3.90 0.63 -16.47
N ALA A 63 -5.05 1.12 -16.03
CA ALA A 63 -5.28 2.55 -15.85
C ALA A 63 -4.44 3.11 -14.69
N GLU A 64 -4.33 2.37 -13.59
CA GLU A 64 -3.50 2.71 -12.44
C GLU A 64 -2.02 2.78 -12.82
N VAL A 65 -1.49 1.78 -13.52
CA VAL A 65 -0.09 1.78 -13.99
C VAL A 65 0.21 3.01 -14.83
N LYS A 66 -0.65 3.36 -15.78
CA LYS A 66 -0.50 4.59 -16.59
C LYS A 66 -0.51 5.85 -15.72
N GLY A 67 -1.36 5.90 -14.69
CA GLY A 67 -1.38 7.00 -13.73
C GLY A 67 -0.09 7.11 -12.92
N PHE A 68 0.44 5.98 -12.45
CA PHE A 68 1.72 5.95 -11.72
C PHE A 68 2.89 6.35 -12.61
N GLU A 69 2.96 5.85 -13.85
CA GLU A 69 3.99 6.22 -14.82
C GLU A 69 3.96 7.72 -15.14
N LEU A 70 2.77 8.30 -15.34
CA LEU A 70 2.61 9.73 -15.55
C LEU A 70 3.11 10.53 -14.35
N ALA A 71 2.70 10.18 -13.14
CA ALA A 71 3.13 10.84 -11.91
C ALA A 71 4.66 10.77 -11.73
N VAL A 72 5.26 9.61 -11.96
CA VAL A 72 6.72 9.42 -11.90
C VAL A 72 7.43 10.25 -12.96
N SER A 73 6.91 10.29 -14.17
CA SER A 73 7.44 11.11 -15.25
C SER A 73 7.47 12.60 -14.88
N GLU A 74 6.34 13.11 -14.35
CA GLU A 74 6.23 14.52 -13.92
C GLU A 74 7.15 14.86 -12.74
N ILE A 75 7.23 13.98 -11.73
CA ILE A 75 8.13 14.14 -10.59
C ILE A 75 9.58 14.18 -11.06
N ASN A 76 9.95 13.26 -11.96
CA ASN A 76 11.29 13.15 -12.48
C ASN A 76 11.67 14.32 -13.39
N ALA A 77 10.72 14.87 -14.15
CA ALA A 77 10.94 16.08 -14.97
C ALA A 77 11.23 17.31 -14.09
N LYS A 78 10.66 17.36 -12.89
CA LYS A 78 10.89 18.43 -11.89
C LYS A 78 12.16 18.22 -11.05
N GLY A 79 12.99 17.21 -11.35
CA GLY A 79 14.25 16.93 -10.64
C GLY A 79 14.17 15.78 -9.64
N GLY A 80 13.02 15.10 -9.53
CA GLY A 80 12.83 14.01 -8.58
C GLY A 80 12.48 14.47 -7.17
N ILE A 81 12.62 13.57 -6.20
CA ILE A 81 12.38 13.84 -4.78
C ILE A 81 13.75 14.03 -4.10
N ASN A 82 14.01 15.21 -3.56
CA ASN A 82 15.31 15.55 -2.96
C ASN A 82 16.50 15.27 -3.90
N GLY A 83 16.32 15.54 -5.20
CA GLY A 83 17.34 15.32 -6.23
C GLY A 83 17.45 13.86 -6.71
N LYS A 84 16.69 12.93 -6.15
CA LYS A 84 16.69 11.51 -6.54
C LYS A 84 15.57 11.21 -7.51
N LYS A 85 15.87 10.47 -8.56
CA LYS A 85 14.83 9.99 -9.50
C LYS A 85 13.96 8.91 -8.86
N VAL A 86 12.66 8.95 -9.18
CA VAL A 86 11.71 7.91 -8.78
C VAL A 86 11.67 6.83 -9.85
N LYS A 87 11.61 5.57 -9.43
CA LYS A 87 11.43 4.37 -10.28
C LYS A 87 10.24 3.56 -9.78
N LEU A 88 9.58 2.86 -10.68
CA LEU A 88 8.56 1.88 -10.35
C LEU A 88 9.14 0.46 -10.44
N GLU A 89 8.78 -0.39 -9.49
CA GLU A 89 8.94 -1.83 -9.55
C GLU A 89 7.55 -2.46 -9.53
N SER A 90 7.10 -2.93 -10.71
CA SER A 90 5.70 -3.32 -10.93
C SER A 90 5.51 -4.82 -10.89
N MET A 91 4.46 -5.26 -10.19
CA MET A 91 4.02 -6.64 -10.06
C MET A 91 2.54 -6.75 -10.43
N ASP A 92 2.19 -7.80 -11.19
CA ASP A 92 0.80 -8.16 -11.49
C ASP A 92 0.30 -9.16 -10.45
N ASP A 93 -0.80 -8.86 -9.75
CA ASP A 93 -1.46 -9.75 -8.79
C ASP A 93 -2.54 -10.62 -9.43
N LYS A 94 -2.85 -10.41 -10.72
CA LYS A 94 -3.85 -11.14 -11.50
C LYS A 94 -5.26 -11.14 -10.88
N GLY A 95 -5.50 -10.32 -9.87
CA GLY A 95 -6.72 -10.32 -9.06
C GLY A 95 -6.82 -11.47 -8.07
N ASP A 96 -5.71 -12.17 -7.81
CA ASP A 96 -5.62 -13.29 -6.87
C ASP A 96 -4.95 -12.88 -5.56
N ALA A 97 -5.57 -13.23 -4.43
CA ALA A 97 -5.09 -12.86 -3.10
C ALA A 97 -3.71 -13.47 -2.74
N THR A 98 -3.44 -14.69 -3.25
CA THR A 98 -2.15 -15.35 -3.03
C THR A 98 -1.05 -14.70 -3.85
N GLU A 99 -1.33 -14.40 -5.12
CA GLU A 99 -0.39 -13.70 -6.00
C GLU A 99 -0.09 -12.29 -5.47
N ALA A 100 -1.11 -11.56 -4.98
CA ALA A 100 -0.94 -10.26 -4.34
C ALA A 100 -0.03 -10.33 -3.12
N SER A 101 -0.24 -11.33 -2.25
CA SER A 101 0.60 -11.55 -1.07
C SER A 101 2.04 -11.87 -1.45
N ASN A 102 2.25 -12.71 -2.49
CA ASN A 102 3.58 -13.08 -2.99
C ASN A 102 4.29 -11.86 -3.60
N ALA A 103 3.60 -11.09 -4.44
CA ALA A 103 4.10 -9.87 -5.05
C ALA A 103 4.49 -8.83 -3.99
N TYR A 104 3.60 -8.63 -3.02
CA TYR A 104 3.86 -7.70 -1.92
C TYR A 104 5.08 -8.10 -1.08
N ASN A 105 5.17 -9.38 -0.66
CA ASN A 105 6.29 -9.87 0.13
C ASN A 105 7.62 -9.73 -0.60
N LYS A 106 7.64 -9.91 -1.92
CA LYS A 106 8.83 -9.67 -2.72
C LYS A 106 9.27 -8.21 -2.67
N LEU A 107 8.33 -7.27 -2.84
CA LEU A 107 8.62 -5.83 -2.74
C LEU A 107 9.04 -5.43 -1.33
N ALA A 108 8.36 -5.93 -0.31
CA ALA A 108 8.66 -5.63 1.09
C ALA A 108 10.01 -6.21 1.55
N GLY A 109 10.50 -7.25 0.88
CA GLY A 109 11.83 -7.82 1.11
C GLY A 109 12.98 -7.02 0.47
N ASP A 110 12.69 -6.09 -0.43
CA ASP A 110 13.71 -5.20 -1.01
C ASP A 110 13.83 -3.90 -0.20
N ASN A 111 14.95 -3.74 0.47
CA ASN A 111 15.26 -2.55 1.27
C ASN A 111 15.30 -1.23 0.48
N ASN A 112 15.27 -1.28 -0.85
CA ASN A 112 15.22 -0.09 -1.71
C ASN A 112 13.79 0.39 -1.96
N VAL A 113 12.78 -0.46 -1.74
CA VAL A 113 11.36 -0.10 -1.89
C VAL A 113 10.92 0.70 -0.66
N LEU A 114 10.49 1.94 -0.87
CA LEU A 114 10.09 2.84 0.21
C LEU A 114 8.60 2.84 0.50
N ALA A 115 7.78 2.52 -0.48
CA ALA A 115 6.33 2.44 -0.37
C ALA A 115 5.77 1.56 -1.49
N VAL A 116 4.53 1.12 -1.34
CA VAL A 116 3.79 0.36 -2.37
C VAL A 116 2.54 1.13 -2.77
N ALA A 117 2.33 1.30 -4.07
CA ALA A 117 1.08 1.75 -4.67
C ALA A 117 0.29 0.52 -5.16
N GLY A 118 -0.91 0.34 -4.64
CA GLY A 118 -1.72 -0.87 -4.82
C GLY A 118 -2.05 -1.51 -3.46
N PRO A 119 -2.68 -2.70 -3.42
CA PRO A 119 -3.29 -3.41 -4.56
C PRO A 119 -4.50 -2.69 -5.16
N THR A 120 -4.94 -3.17 -6.35
CA THR A 120 -6.03 -2.55 -7.11
C THR A 120 -7.40 -2.80 -6.49
N ILE A 121 -7.75 -4.06 -6.26
CA ILE A 121 -9.10 -4.47 -5.84
C ILE A 121 -9.18 -4.82 -4.35
N SER A 122 -10.38 -4.78 -3.79
CA SER A 122 -10.59 -5.01 -2.35
C SER A 122 -10.14 -6.39 -1.88
N ALA A 123 -10.34 -7.44 -2.67
CA ALA A 123 -9.96 -8.82 -2.33
C ALA A 123 -8.42 -8.96 -2.17
N THR A 124 -7.66 -8.45 -3.13
CA THR A 124 -6.19 -8.49 -3.07
C THR A 124 -5.64 -7.55 -1.98
N THR A 125 -6.28 -6.40 -1.80
CA THR A 125 -5.90 -5.45 -0.74
C THR A 125 -6.13 -6.01 0.66
N ALA A 126 -7.22 -6.73 0.89
CA ALA A 126 -7.49 -7.38 2.17
C ALA A 126 -6.40 -8.42 2.54
N ALA A 127 -5.86 -9.13 1.55
CA ALA A 127 -4.76 -10.08 1.75
C ALA A 127 -3.42 -9.38 2.07
N VAL A 128 -3.20 -8.19 1.50
CA VAL A 128 -1.96 -7.41 1.69
C VAL A 128 -1.99 -6.57 2.98
N ALA A 129 -3.16 -6.14 3.45
CA ALA A 129 -3.29 -5.26 4.61
C ALA A 129 -2.50 -5.73 5.86
N PRO A 130 -2.58 -6.99 6.31
CA PRO A 130 -1.79 -7.47 7.45
C PRO A 130 -0.28 -7.52 7.15
N LEU A 131 0.11 -7.73 5.89
CA LEU A 131 1.53 -7.74 5.47
C LEU A 131 2.12 -6.33 5.49
N ALA A 132 1.34 -5.31 5.12
CA ALA A 132 1.74 -3.91 5.20
C ALA A 132 2.04 -3.51 6.64
N ASP A 133 1.19 -3.93 7.56
CA ASP A 133 1.37 -3.67 9.00
C ASP A 133 2.58 -4.41 9.58
N GLN A 134 2.78 -5.66 9.19
CA GLN A 134 3.92 -6.48 9.61
C GLN A 134 5.26 -5.93 9.12
N SER A 135 5.33 -5.54 7.85
CA SER A 135 6.55 -5.00 7.22
C SER A 135 6.80 -3.53 7.55
N LYS A 136 5.79 -2.82 8.08
CA LYS A 136 5.79 -1.37 8.30
C LYS A 136 6.09 -0.57 7.02
N LEU A 137 5.67 -1.09 5.89
CA LEU A 137 5.85 -0.48 4.58
C LEU A 137 4.56 0.25 4.18
N VAL A 138 4.64 1.55 4.02
CA VAL A 138 3.49 2.37 3.61
C VAL A 138 2.92 1.87 2.29
N THR A 139 1.64 1.54 2.31
CA THR A 139 0.92 0.96 1.18
C THR A 139 -0.33 1.79 0.90
N ILE A 140 -0.56 2.18 -0.35
CA ILE A 140 -1.68 3.04 -0.74
C ILE A 140 -2.47 2.35 -1.84
N ALA A 141 -3.66 1.87 -1.49
CA ALA A 141 -4.61 1.25 -2.41
C ALA A 141 -5.39 2.33 -3.18
N PRO A 142 -5.29 2.38 -4.52
CA PRO A 142 -5.94 3.43 -5.30
C PRO A 142 -7.45 3.21 -5.49
N ALA A 143 -7.91 1.97 -5.62
CA ALA A 143 -9.29 1.64 -5.98
C ALA A 143 -10.01 0.66 -5.05
N ALA A 144 -9.33 0.12 -4.02
CA ALA A 144 -9.93 -0.81 -3.07
C ALA A 144 -10.87 -0.08 -2.09
N THR A 145 -12.16 -0.24 -2.26
CA THR A 145 -13.20 0.51 -1.56
C THR A 145 -13.76 -0.16 -0.32
N SER A 146 -13.55 -1.48 -0.12
CA SER A 146 -14.10 -2.20 1.02
C SER A 146 -13.71 -1.60 2.36
N ASP A 147 -14.68 -1.43 3.26
CA ASP A 147 -14.41 -0.96 4.63
C ASP A 147 -13.51 -1.92 5.41
N SER A 148 -13.52 -3.21 5.05
CA SER A 148 -12.77 -4.26 5.75
C SER A 148 -11.25 -4.21 5.56
N ILE A 149 -10.73 -3.42 4.63
CA ILE A 149 -9.28 -3.33 4.39
C ILE A 149 -8.54 -2.44 5.40
N GLU A 150 -9.25 -1.62 6.16
CA GLU A 150 -8.65 -0.72 7.15
C GLU A 150 -8.38 -1.45 8.47
N THR A 151 -7.39 -2.35 8.49
CA THR A 151 -7.09 -3.22 9.63
C THR A 151 -5.83 -2.86 10.41
N GLY A 152 -5.04 -1.89 9.93
CA GLY A 152 -3.73 -1.55 10.51
C GLY A 152 -3.35 -0.08 10.34
N ASN A 153 -2.05 0.20 10.46
CA ASN A 153 -1.52 1.57 10.45
C ASN A 153 -0.70 1.90 9.20
N TYR A 154 -0.47 0.94 8.33
CA TYR A 154 0.42 1.09 7.17
C TYR A 154 -0.28 0.96 5.82
N LEU A 155 -1.58 0.62 5.80
CA LEU A 155 -2.38 0.62 4.59
C LEU A 155 -3.34 1.81 4.59
N PHE A 156 -3.32 2.55 3.48
CA PHE A 156 -4.16 3.71 3.21
C PHE A 156 -4.90 3.54 1.89
N ARG A 157 -5.92 4.36 1.64
CA ARG A 157 -6.64 4.42 0.35
C ARG A 157 -6.78 5.85 -0.15
N THR A 158 -6.98 6.00 -1.45
CA THR A 158 -7.30 7.30 -2.06
C THR A 158 -8.74 7.38 -2.58
N CYS A 159 -9.49 6.27 -2.53
CA CYS A 159 -10.88 6.17 -2.97
C CYS A 159 -11.87 6.26 -1.78
N PHE A 160 -13.16 6.36 -2.10
CA PHE A 160 -14.26 6.33 -1.13
C PHE A 160 -14.48 4.90 -0.59
N LYS A 161 -15.32 4.79 0.44
CA LYS A 161 -15.69 3.51 1.08
C LYS A 161 -16.98 2.93 0.50
N ASP A 162 -17.12 1.61 0.57
CA ASP A 162 -18.35 0.90 0.18
C ASP A 162 -19.55 1.33 0.99
N SER A 163 -19.38 1.59 2.30
CA SER A 163 -20.43 2.14 3.15
C SER A 163 -20.98 3.47 2.62
N TYR A 164 -20.12 4.35 2.12
CA TYR A 164 -20.54 5.62 1.50
C TYR A 164 -21.22 5.39 0.14
N GLN A 165 -20.68 4.49 -0.68
CA GLN A 165 -21.26 4.16 -1.98
C GLN A 165 -22.68 3.59 -1.84
N GLY A 166 -22.87 2.64 -0.93
CA GLY A 166 -24.18 2.04 -0.64
C GLY A 166 -25.19 3.09 -0.13
N GLU A 167 -24.76 3.99 0.76
CA GLU A 167 -25.62 5.09 1.25
C GLU A 167 -26.06 6.03 0.11
N VAL A 168 -25.12 6.45 -0.73
CA VAL A 168 -25.41 7.33 -1.87
C VAL A 168 -26.37 6.68 -2.86
N ALA A 169 -26.18 5.38 -3.16
CA ALA A 169 -27.06 4.63 -4.06
C ALA A 169 -28.48 4.50 -3.47
N ALA A 170 -28.60 4.20 -2.17
CA ALA A 170 -29.90 4.11 -1.50
C ALA A 170 -30.62 5.46 -1.48
N ARG A 171 -29.90 6.55 -1.21
CA ARG A 171 -30.44 7.91 -1.26
C ARG A 171 -30.89 8.29 -2.67
N PHE A 172 -30.13 7.95 -3.70
CA PHE A 172 -30.52 8.16 -5.08
C PHE A 172 -31.82 7.42 -5.43
N ALA A 173 -31.96 6.16 -5.00
CA ALA A 173 -33.17 5.38 -5.17
C ALA A 173 -34.39 6.04 -4.48
N ALA A 174 -34.23 6.48 -3.23
CA ALA A 174 -35.31 7.08 -2.46
C ALA A 174 -35.70 8.49 -2.94
N GLU A 175 -34.73 9.37 -3.14
CA GLU A 175 -34.96 10.80 -3.36
C GLU A 175 -35.09 11.17 -4.82
N ASN A 176 -34.29 10.57 -5.71
CA ASN A 176 -34.26 10.87 -7.13
C ASN A 176 -35.19 9.96 -7.93
N LEU A 177 -35.10 8.65 -7.76
CA LEU A 177 -35.96 7.68 -8.44
C LEU A 177 -37.34 7.57 -7.78
N LYS A 178 -37.45 7.95 -6.50
CA LYS A 178 -38.70 7.93 -5.69
C LYS A 178 -39.36 6.55 -5.64
N VAL A 179 -38.54 5.50 -5.74
CA VAL A 179 -39.02 4.11 -5.58
C VAL A 179 -39.39 3.84 -4.13
N LYS A 180 -40.22 2.80 -3.90
CA LYS A 180 -40.62 2.37 -2.56
C LYS A 180 -40.06 1.00 -2.19
N LYS A 181 -39.71 0.21 -3.20
CA LYS A 181 -39.22 -1.14 -3.06
C LYS A 181 -37.93 -1.32 -3.83
N VAL A 182 -37.02 -2.05 -3.27
CA VAL A 182 -35.73 -2.41 -3.86
C VAL A 182 -35.44 -3.87 -3.59
N ALA A 183 -34.66 -4.50 -4.49
CA ALA A 183 -34.03 -5.79 -4.26
C ALA A 183 -32.52 -5.61 -4.34
N VAL A 184 -31.77 -6.49 -3.66
CA VAL A 184 -30.32 -6.45 -3.64
C VAL A 184 -29.78 -7.80 -4.07
N LEU A 185 -28.94 -7.81 -5.11
CA LEU A 185 -28.18 -8.97 -5.52
C LEU A 185 -26.70 -8.64 -5.40
N TYR A 186 -25.91 -9.45 -4.69
CA TYR A 186 -24.49 -9.21 -4.46
C TYR A 186 -23.67 -10.50 -4.40
N GLY A 187 -22.35 -10.40 -4.68
CA GLY A 187 -21.43 -11.53 -4.56
C GLY A 187 -20.89 -11.67 -3.13
N THR A 188 -20.91 -12.90 -2.59
CA THR A 188 -20.37 -13.19 -1.24
C THR A 188 -18.89 -13.49 -1.25
N GLY A 189 -18.32 -13.87 -2.40
CA GLY A 189 -16.89 -14.19 -2.57
C GLY A 189 -15.97 -12.97 -2.66
N ASP A 190 -16.54 -11.76 -2.78
CA ASP A 190 -15.80 -10.52 -2.94
C ASP A 190 -16.18 -9.50 -1.86
N PRO A 191 -15.21 -9.01 -1.06
CA PRO A 191 -15.48 -8.04 -0.01
C PRO A 191 -16.01 -6.69 -0.52
N TYR A 192 -15.75 -6.30 -1.77
CA TYR A 192 -16.36 -5.13 -2.39
C TYR A 192 -17.86 -5.33 -2.59
N SER A 193 -18.24 -6.40 -3.31
CA SER A 193 -19.63 -6.65 -3.68
C SER A 193 -20.52 -6.84 -2.44
N SER A 194 -20.07 -7.63 -1.48
CA SER A 194 -20.79 -7.83 -0.21
C SER A 194 -20.89 -6.53 0.60
N GLY A 195 -19.80 -5.75 0.67
CA GLY A 195 -19.76 -4.50 1.41
C GLY A 195 -20.74 -3.46 0.88
N VAL A 196 -20.77 -3.24 -0.44
CA VAL A 196 -21.72 -2.32 -1.09
C VAL A 196 -23.16 -2.78 -0.94
N GLY A 197 -23.42 -4.09 -1.19
CA GLY A 197 -24.78 -4.65 -1.10
C GLY A 197 -25.38 -4.53 0.31
N GLU A 198 -24.60 -4.85 1.32
CA GLU A 198 -25.01 -4.70 2.71
C GLU A 198 -25.23 -3.24 3.13
N ALA A 199 -24.31 -2.35 2.73
CA ALA A 199 -24.41 -0.93 3.02
C ALA A 199 -25.64 -0.31 2.35
N PHE A 200 -25.91 -0.69 1.08
CA PHE A 200 -27.10 -0.26 0.37
C PHE A 200 -28.38 -0.72 1.07
N ALA A 201 -28.51 -2.02 1.39
CA ALA A 201 -29.69 -2.56 2.06
C ALA A 201 -29.96 -1.83 3.37
N LYS A 202 -28.96 -1.69 4.22
CA LYS A 202 -29.04 -0.98 5.51
C LYS A 202 -29.44 0.49 5.36
N ALA A 203 -28.92 1.16 4.35
CA ALA A 203 -29.26 2.58 4.09
C ALA A 203 -30.67 2.72 3.50
N ALA A 204 -31.08 1.80 2.62
CA ALA A 204 -32.42 1.75 2.04
C ALA A 204 -33.50 1.62 3.12
N GLU A 205 -33.33 0.69 4.06
CA GLU A 205 -34.23 0.51 5.20
C GLU A 205 -34.34 1.79 6.05
N LYS A 206 -33.20 2.44 6.35
CA LYS A 206 -33.18 3.71 7.12
C LYS A 206 -33.92 4.84 6.42
N LEU A 207 -33.94 4.83 5.09
CA LEU A 207 -34.65 5.82 4.25
C LEU A 207 -36.12 5.46 4.03
N GLY A 208 -36.62 4.36 4.62
CA GLY A 208 -38.00 3.90 4.52
C GLY A 208 -38.32 3.18 3.21
N LEU A 209 -37.30 2.68 2.51
CA LEU A 209 -37.51 1.77 1.38
C LEU A 209 -37.74 0.35 1.91
N GLU A 210 -38.64 -0.39 1.26
CA GLU A 210 -38.85 -1.83 1.52
C GLU A 210 -37.81 -2.61 0.71
N VAL A 211 -36.89 -3.32 1.42
CA VAL A 211 -36.00 -4.30 0.78
C VAL A 211 -36.77 -5.59 0.64
N VAL A 212 -37.35 -5.82 -0.55
CA VAL A 212 -38.27 -6.95 -0.81
C VAL A 212 -37.53 -8.26 -0.99
N ASP A 213 -36.26 -8.19 -1.37
CA ASP A 213 -35.43 -9.36 -1.58
C ASP A 213 -33.95 -9.04 -1.40
N LYS A 214 -33.19 -10.01 -0.89
CA LYS A 214 -31.74 -9.89 -0.72
C LYS A 214 -31.09 -11.22 -1.03
N GLU A 215 -30.66 -11.37 -2.28
CA GLU A 215 -30.05 -12.58 -2.79
C GLU A 215 -28.54 -12.42 -2.93
N SER A 216 -27.84 -13.54 -2.84
CA SER A 216 -26.39 -13.54 -2.98
C SER A 216 -25.92 -14.66 -3.89
N SER A 217 -24.87 -14.35 -4.67
CA SER A 217 -24.16 -15.31 -5.51
C SER A 217 -22.79 -15.63 -4.90
N SER A 218 -22.36 -16.86 -4.95
CA SER A 218 -21.01 -17.25 -4.51
C SER A 218 -19.95 -16.98 -5.56
N SER A 219 -20.34 -16.85 -6.81
CA SER A 219 -19.47 -16.66 -7.99
C SER A 219 -20.19 -15.79 -9.03
N ALA A 220 -19.41 -15.10 -9.84
CA ALA A 220 -19.92 -14.34 -10.98
C ALA A 220 -20.55 -15.23 -12.09
N ASP A 221 -20.23 -16.52 -12.05
CA ASP A 221 -20.73 -17.53 -13.00
C ASP A 221 -21.97 -18.28 -12.48
N ASP A 222 -22.47 -17.96 -11.28
CA ASP A 222 -23.68 -18.57 -10.75
C ASP A 222 -24.87 -18.18 -11.65
N THR A 223 -25.66 -19.16 -12.01
CA THR A 223 -26.86 -19.00 -12.86
C THR A 223 -28.16 -19.30 -12.09
N GLU A 224 -28.06 -19.77 -10.85
CA GLU A 224 -29.17 -20.03 -9.94
C GLU A 224 -29.06 -19.12 -8.72
N TYR A 225 -30.10 -18.31 -8.48
CA TYR A 225 -30.22 -17.32 -7.40
C TYR A 225 -31.41 -17.63 -6.51
#